data_3bb5e61d37a5a7f55326be3e75581de8
#
_entry.id   3bb5e61d37a5a7f55326be3e75581de8
#
_cell.length_a   1.000
_cell.length_b   1.000
_cell.length_c   1.000
_cell.angle_alpha   90.00
_cell.angle_beta   90.00
_cell.angle_gamma   90.00
#
_symmetry.space_group_name_H-M   'P 1'
#
loop_
_entity.id
_entity.type
_entity.pdbx_description
1 polymer ?
#
loop_
_entity_poly.entity_id
_entity_poly.type
_entity_poly.pdbx_seq_one_letter_code
_entity_poly.pdbx_strand_id
1 'polypeptide(L)'
;HYIPRRIEDGYGLGRDAILSLHGQGVRLLVTVDCGITGVEEVAYANSLGMDVVVTDHHECKEELPPACAVVDPHRPDCGYPFKHLAGCGVALKLVLALGGESREEALLSRYCTLAAIGTAADVMQMSDENRTIVSRGLASISRSDFIGLHALLHEAGLSDKTVTSVQIGFVLAPRINAAGRMGAADMAADLLLCTDPHRAEHLARELCALNRERQAVEQEIYSQAVEQIEETPPQERSALVLASDTWHQGVVG
;
A
#
# COMPACT_ATOMS: atom_id res chain seq x y z
N HIS A 1 -14.26 2.41 -3.38
CA HIS A 1 -12.90 1.96 -3.63
C HIS A 1 -12.89 0.51 -4.10
N TYR A 2 -11.83 0.13 -4.78
CA TYR A 2 -11.53 -1.23 -5.19
C TYR A 2 -10.06 -1.51 -4.87
N ILE A 3 -9.78 -2.65 -4.24
CA ILE A 3 -8.41 -3.10 -3.94
C ILE A 3 -8.22 -4.43 -4.66
N PRO A 4 -7.26 -4.53 -5.61
CA PRO A 4 -7.00 -5.79 -6.31
C PRO A 4 -6.60 -6.91 -5.35
N ARG A 5 -7.10 -8.11 -5.60
CA ARG A 5 -6.69 -9.30 -4.86
C ARG A 5 -5.36 -9.78 -5.43
N ARG A 6 -4.32 -9.67 -4.64
CA ARG A 6 -2.94 -9.93 -5.06
C ARG A 6 -2.72 -11.28 -5.76
N ILE A 7 -3.40 -12.32 -5.32
CA ILE A 7 -3.25 -13.68 -5.85
C ILE A 7 -4.12 -13.91 -7.09
N GLU A 8 -5.35 -13.39 -7.09
CA GLU A 8 -6.34 -13.62 -8.15
C GLU A 8 -6.20 -12.62 -9.29
N ASP A 9 -6.06 -11.32 -8.97
CA ASP A 9 -6.08 -10.23 -9.94
C ASP A 9 -4.66 -9.79 -10.36
N GLY A 10 -3.64 -10.19 -9.60
CA GLY A 10 -2.26 -9.72 -9.78
C GLY A 10 -2.05 -8.32 -9.19
N TYR A 11 -0.96 -7.67 -9.64
CA TYR A 11 -0.61 -6.31 -9.26
C TYR A 11 -1.16 -5.29 -10.26
N GLY A 12 -1.64 -4.16 -9.76
CA GLY A 12 -2.04 -3.02 -10.57
C GLY A 12 -3.46 -3.11 -11.10
N LEU A 13 -3.67 -2.56 -12.29
CA LEU A 13 -4.97 -2.57 -12.96
C LEU A 13 -5.22 -3.90 -13.66
N GLY A 14 -6.39 -4.52 -13.39
CA GLY A 14 -6.84 -5.72 -14.08
C GLY A 14 -8.06 -5.44 -14.98
N ARG A 15 -8.14 -6.07 -16.15
CA ARG A 15 -9.27 -5.90 -17.08
C ARG A 15 -10.60 -6.33 -16.47
N ASP A 16 -10.61 -7.41 -15.69
CA ASP A 16 -11.83 -7.91 -15.04
C ASP A 16 -12.35 -6.93 -13.99
N ALA A 17 -11.43 -6.33 -13.21
CA ALA A 17 -11.75 -5.27 -12.27
C ALA A 17 -12.35 -4.05 -12.96
N ILE A 18 -11.73 -3.59 -14.07
CA ILE A 18 -12.22 -2.47 -14.87
C ILE A 18 -13.63 -2.76 -15.41
N LEU A 19 -13.86 -3.96 -15.97
CA LEU A 19 -15.15 -4.38 -16.49
C LEU A 19 -16.22 -4.42 -15.39
N SER A 20 -15.87 -4.96 -14.22
CA SER A 20 -16.76 -4.99 -13.04
C SER A 20 -17.15 -3.59 -12.58
N LEU A 21 -16.19 -2.68 -12.47
CA LEU A 21 -16.43 -1.29 -12.06
C LEU A 21 -17.26 -0.54 -13.13
N HIS A 22 -16.99 -0.75 -14.40
CA HIS A 22 -17.81 -0.21 -15.49
C HIS A 22 -19.27 -0.68 -15.37
N GLY A 23 -19.49 -1.98 -15.11
CA GLY A 23 -20.83 -2.55 -14.91
C GLY A 23 -21.58 -1.95 -13.72
N GLN A 24 -20.85 -1.47 -12.69
CA GLN A 24 -21.40 -0.72 -11.55
C GLN A 24 -21.67 0.75 -11.86
N GLY A 25 -21.42 1.22 -13.08
CA GLY A 25 -21.68 2.59 -13.53
C GLY A 25 -20.51 3.55 -13.25
N VAL A 26 -19.34 3.07 -12.86
CA VAL A 26 -18.14 3.92 -12.70
C VAL A 26 -17.76 4.51 -14.06
N ARG A 27 -17.48 5.82 -14.08
CA ARG A 27 -17.05 6.56 -15.27
C ARG A 27 -15.66 7.19 -15.12
N LEU A 28 -15.23 7.43 -13.91
CA LEU A 28 -13.90 7.94 -13.58
C LEU A 28 -13.18 6.92 -12.70
N LEU A 29 -12.02 6.47 -13.15
CA LEU A 29 -11.11 5.62 -12.41
C LEU A 29 -9.89 6.44 -11.97
N VAL A 30 -9.62 6.49 -10.68
CA VAL A 30 -8.40 7.11 -10.14
C VAL A 30 -7.55 5.99 -9.52
N THR A 31 -6.38 5.75 -10.09
CA THR A 31 -5.45 4.80 -9.49
C THR A 31 -4.59 5.46 -8.43
N VAL A 32 -4.21 4.71 -7.42
CA VAL A 32 -3.32 5.15 -6.35
C VAL A 32 -2.26 4.08 -6.13
N ASP A 33 -0.98 4.46 -6.21
CA ASP A 33 0.15 3.54 -6.01
C ASP A 33 0.25 2.43 -7.08
N CYS A 34 -0.33 2.65 -8.24
CA CYS A 34 -0.27 1.75 -9.39
C CYS A 34 -0.75 2.44 -10.65
N GLY A 35 -0.49 1.80 -11.80
CA GLY A 35 -1.08 2.19 -13.08
C GLY A 35 -0.12 2.82 -14.06
N ILE A 36 1.07 3.29 -13.65
CA ILE A 36 2.05 3.90 -14.56
C ILE A 36 2.52 2.96 -15.68
N THR A 37 2.48 1.66 -15.43
CA THR A 37 2.84 0.63 -16.41
C THR A 37 1.65 -0.01 -17.10
N GLY A 38 0.41 0.39 -16.75
CA GLY A 38 -0.86 -0.19 -17.20
C GLY A 38 -1.37 0.39 -18.50
N VAL A 39 -0.54 0.43 -19.55
CA VAL A 39 -0.88 1.05 -20.86
C VAL A 39 -2.12 0.39 -21.48
N GLU A 40 -2.13 -0.96 -21.53
CA GLU A 40 -3.22 -1.71 -22.15
C GLU A 40 -4.50 -1.65 -21.31
N GLU A 41 -4.37 -1.67 -19.98
CA GLU A 41 -5.51 -1.63 -19.06
C GLU A 41 -6.20 -0.26 -19.11
N VAL A 42 -5.43 0.83 -19.17
CA VAL A 42 -5.96 2.18 -19.32
C VAL A 42 -6.62 2.34 -20.69
N ALA A 43 -5.99 1.84 -21.77
CA ALA A 43 -6.60 1.85 -23.11
C ALA A 43 -7.92 1.05 -23.12
N TYR A 44 -7.97 -0.07 -22.42
CA TYR A 44 -9.19 -0.86 -22.27
C TYR A 44 -10.29 -0.08 -21.51
N ALA A 45 -9.96 0.57 -20.39
CA ALA A 45 -10.92 1.42 -19.67
C ALA A 45 -11.48 2.54 -20.56
N ASN A 46 -10.60 3.21 -21.32
CA ASN A 46 -11.01 4.25 -22.28
C ASN A 46 -11.96 3.70 -23.36
N SER A 47 -11.73 2.46 -23.84
CA SER A 47 -12.60 1.81 -24.83
C SER A 47 -14.02 1.54 -24.30
N LEU A 48 -14.17 1.43 -22.99
CA LEU A 48 -15.45 1.31 -22.29
C LEU A 48 -16.10 2.67 -21.97
N GLY A 49 -15.47 3.78 -22.35
CA GLY A 49 -15.94 5.13 -22.06
C GLY A 49 -15.72 5.56 -20.61
N MET A 50 -14.71 5.01 -19.96
CA MET A 50 -14.24 5.45 -18.63
C MET A 50 -13.07 6.41 -18.78
N ASP A 51 -13.07 7.49 -18.01
CA ASP A 51 -11.92 8.36 -17.85
C ASP A 51 -10.97 7.75 -16.79
N VAL A 52 -9.66 7.87 -17.01
CA VAL A 52 -8.65 7.35 -16.08
C VAL A 52 -7.69 8.47 -15.66
N VAL A 53 -7.46 8.61 -14.37
CA VAL A 53 -6.39 9.41 -13.78
C VAL A 53 -5.43 8.46 -13.08
N VAL A 54 -4.18 8.43 -13.52
CA VAL A 54 -3.15 7.61 -12.89
C VAL A 54 -2.40 8.45 -11.87
N THR A 55 -2.32 7.97 -10.61
CA THR A 55 -1.39 8.50 -9.61
C THR A 55 -0.50 7.38 -9.11
N ASP A 56 0.81 7.53 -9.32
CA ASP A 56 1.80 6.49 -9.06
C ASP A 56 3.14 7.10 -8.65
N HIS A 57 4.08 6.27 -8.26
CA HIS A 57 5.44 6.64 -7.90
C HIS A 57 6.49 5.64 -8.40
N HIS A 58 6.06 4.62 -9.13
CA HIS A 58 6.96 3.62 -9.69
C HIS A 58 7.69 4.15 -10.91
N GLU A 59 8.77 3.46 -11.31
CA GLU A 59 9.53 3.81 -12.51
C GLU A 59 8.68 3.72 -13.77
N CYS A 60 8.76 4.77 -14.60
CA CYS A 60 8.03 4.82 -15.85
C CYS A 60 8.66 3.93 -16.91
N LYS A 61 7.82 3.33 -17.77
CA LYS A 61 8.26 2.73 -19.04
C LYS A 61 8.42 3.80 -20.12
N GLU A 62 8.92 3.42 -21.29
CA GLU A 62 9.03 4.32 -22.45
C GLU A 62 7.65 4.87 -22.88
N GLU A 63 6.63 4.02 -22.82
CA GLU A 63 5.25 4.40 -23.13
C GLU A 63 4.45 4.62 -21.84
N LEU A 64 3.83 5.79 -21.75
CA LEU A 64 2.93 6.13 -20.65
C LEU A 64 1.50 5.68 -20.96
N PRO A 65 0.70 5.32 -19.93
CA PRO A 65 -0.70 4.96 -20.14
C PRO A 65 -1.50 6.13 -20.71
N PRO A 66 -2.44 5.88 -21.67
CA PRO A 66 -3.25 6.91 -22.31
C PRO A 66 -4.38 7.41 -21.40
N ALA A 67 -4.03 7.82 -20.18
CA ALA A 67 -4.95 8.36 -19.18
C ALA A 67 -5.23 9.85 -19.42
N CYS A 68 -6.36 10.36 -18.89
CA CYS A 68 -6.68 11.79 -18.93
C CYS A 68 -5.61 12.64 -18.21
N ALA A 69 -5.01 12.08 -17.15
CA ALA A 69 -3.89 12.67 -16.45
C ALA A 69 -3.03 11.55 -15.85
N VAL A 70 -1.70 11.77 -15.85
CA VAL A 70 -0.72 10.89 -15.22
C VAL A 70 0.10 11.73 -14.24
N VAL A 71 -0.05 11.45 -12.96
CA VAL A 71 0.65 12.13 -11.86
C VAL A 71 1.67 11.16 -11.28
N ASP A 72 2.92 11.32 -11.67
CA ASP A 72 4.04 10.52 -11.20
C ASP A 72 5.30 11.37 -11.18
N PRO A 73 6.02 11.45 -10.04
CA PRO A 73 7.27 12.20 -9.95
C PRO A 73 8.38 11.67 -10.86
N HIS A 74 8.38 10.38 -11.21
CA HIS A 74 9.41 9.75 -12.04
C HIS A 74 9.23 9.96 -13.55
N ARG A 75 8.12 10.55 -13.98
CA ARG A 75 7.96 10.88 -15.40
C ARG A 75 9.12 11.76 -15.89
N PRO A 76 9.68 11.49 -17.09
CA PRO A 76 10.81 12.23 -17.64
C PRO A 76 10.54 13.74 -17.81
N ASP A 77 9.29 14.10 -18.09
CA ASP A 77 8.81 15.48 -18.28
C ASP A 77 8.33 16.14 -16.98
N CYS A 78 8.36 15.44 -15.84
CA CYS A 78 7.90 15.98 -14.56
C CYS A 78 8.95 16.90 -13.95
N GLY A 79 8.60 18.18 -13.78
CA GLY A 79 9.44 19.18 -13.12
C GLY A 79 9.41 19.15 -11.59
N TYR A 80 8.69 18.21 -10.96
CA TYR A 80 8.62 18.12 -9.51
C TYR A 80 9.99 17.76 -8.92
N PRO A 81 10.51 18.55 -7.95
CA PRO A 81 11.91 18.41 -7.52
C PRO A 81 12.20 17.14 -6.72
N PHE A 82 11.22 16.63 -5.96
CA PHE A 82 11.40 15.47 -5.11
C PHE A 82 10.76 14.22 -5.75
N LYS A 83 11.62 13.29 -6.18
CA LYS A 83 11.18 12.10 -6.94
C LYS A 83 10.76 10.90 -6.07
N HIS A 84 11.13 10.88 -4.80
CA HIS A 84 11.04 9.70 -3.93
C HIS A 84 9.79 9.70 -3.03
N LEU A 85 8.68 10.33 -3.45
CA LEU A 85 7.41 10.19 -2.74
C LEU A 85 6.92 8.74 -2.84
N ALA A 86 6.37 8.20 -1.76
CA ALA A 86 5.56 6.98 -1.84
C ALA A 86 4.23 7.24 -2.56
N GLY A 87 3.54 6.20 -3.05
CA GLY A 87 2.22 6.34 -3.66
C GLY A 87 1.21 7.05 -2.77
N CYS A 88 1.22 6.78 -1.46
CA CYS A 88 0.41 7.53 -0.48
C CYS A 88 0.84 9.01 -0.33
N GLY A 89 2.10 9.34 -0.56
CA GLY A 89 2.61 10.71 -0.61
C GLY A 89 2.09 11.45 -1.85
N VAL A 90 2.08 10.80 -3.01
CA VAL A 90 1.47 11.34 -4.25
C VAL A 90 -0.03 11.55 -4.04
N ALA A 91 -0.73 10.58 -3.43
CA ALA A 91 -2.15 10.72 -3.09
C ALA A 91 -2.41 11.89 -2.13
N LEU A 92 -1.55 12.09 -1.12
CA LEU A 92 -1.63 13.25 -0.23
C LEU A 92 -1.51 14.55 -1.03
N LYS A 93 -0.56 14.67 -1.96
CA LYS A 93 -0.42 15.86 -2.82
C LYS A 93 -1.67 16.10 -3.65
N LEU A 94 -2.27 15.06 -4.22
CA LEU A 94 -3.54 15.18 -4.94
C LEU A 94 -4.66 15.70 -4.03
N VAL A 95 -4.79 15.18 -2.81
CA VAL A 95 -5.79 15.64 -1.83
C VAL A 95 -5.59 17.11 -1.49
N LEU A 96 -4.35 17.56 -1.27
CA LEU A 96 -4.02 18.97 -0.99
C LEU A 96 -4.39 19.86 -2.18
N ALA A 97 -4.03 19.47 -3.40
CA ALA A 97 -4.35 20.22 -4.61
C ALA A 97 -5.88 20.35 -4.82
N LEU A 98 -6.63 19.28 -4.63
CA LEU A 98 -8.10 19.30 -4.71
C LEU A 98 -8.75 20.14 -3.60
N GLY A 99 -8.12 20.18 -2.44
CA GLY A 99 -8.59 20.98 -1.30
C GLY A 99 -8.39 22.48 -1.47
N GLY A 100 -7.38 22.88 -2.22
CA GLY A 100 -6.93 24.27 -2.41
C GLY A 100 -6.25 24.85 -1.18
N GLU A 101 -5.57 25.96 -1.38
CA GLU A 101 -4.72 26.64 -0.38
C GLU A 101 -5.42 26.89 0.96
N SER A 102 -6.70 27.28 0.92
CA SER A 102 -7.45 27.58 2.15
C SER A 102 -7.66 26.37 3.08
N ARG A 103 -7.54 25.15 2.60
CA ARG A 103 -7.72 23.92 3.38
C ARG A 103 -6.45 23.10 3.51
N GLU A 104 -5.35 23.53 2.91
CA GLU A 104 -4.11 22.76 2.82
C GLU A 104 -3.62 22.30 4.19
N GLU A 105 -3.47 23.18 5.17
CA GLU A 105 -2.97 22.82 6.50
C GLU A 105 -3.93 21.87 7.26
N ALA A 106 -5.24 22.05 7.10
CA ALA A 106 -6.23 21.16 7.71
C ALA A 106 -6.19 19.77 7.11
N LEU A 107 -6.07 19.66 5.78
CA LEU A 107 -5.97 18.38 5.07
C LEU A 107 -4.63 17.70 5.35
N LEU A 108 -3.54 18.47 5.36
CA LEU A 108 -2.22 17.97 5.71
C LEU A 108 -2.21 17.41 7.14
N SER A 109 -2.73 18.18 8.10
CA SER A 109 -2.85 17.73 9.49
C SER A 109 -3.65 16.44 9.63
N ARG A 110 -4.75 16.31 8.87
CA ARG A 110 -5.62 15.14 8.92
C ARG A 110 -4.98 13.89 8.29
N TYR A 111 -4.44 14.02 7.08
CA TYR A 111 -4.01 12.86 6.28
C TYR A 111 -2.52 12.53 6.38
N CYS A 112 -1.71 13.45 6.95
CA CYS A 112 -0.27 13.25 7.09
C CYS A 112 0.09 11.96 7.86
N THR A 113 -0.73 11.56 8.84
CA THR A 113 -0.55 10.32 9.60
C THR A 113 -0.63 9.07 8.70
N LEU A 114 -1.62 9.01 7.81
CA LEU A 114 -1.75 7.88 6.87
C LEU A 114 -0.61 7.87 5.85
N ALA A 115 -0.25 9.05 5.32
CA ALA A 115 0.87 9.18 4.41
C ALA A 115 2.21 8.80 5.08
N ALA A 116 2.39 9.12 6.37
CA ALA A 116 3.57 8.71 7.13
C ALA A 116 3.66 7.20 7.32
N ILE A 117 2.53 6.54 7.58
CA ILE A 117 2.47 5.07 7.71
C ILE A 117 2.85 4.43 6.37
N GLY A 118 2.24 4.83 5.26
CA GLY A 118 2.54 4.28 3.96
C GLY A 118 3.99 4.54 3.52
N THR A 119 4.50 5.78 3.70
CA THR A 119 5.90 6.13 3.36
C THR A 119 6.91 5.28 4.13
N ALA A 120 6.66 5.02 5.42
CA ALA A 120 7.54 4.18 6.23
C ALA A 120 7.37 2.68 5.91
N ALA A 121 6.14 2.25 5.56
CA ALA A 121 5.84 0.87 5.17
C ALA A 121 6.48 0.48 3.84
N ASP A 122 6.54 1.41 2.90
CA ASP A 122 7.13 1.25 1.57
C ASP A 122 8.65 1.46 1.55
N VAL A 123 9.26 1.65 2.74
CA VAL A 123 10.73 1.78 2.91
C VAL A 123 11.33 2.90 2.07
N MET A 124 10.57 3.97 1.83
CA MET A 124 11.02 5.08 1.01
C MET A 124 12.20 5.84 1.62
N GLN A 125 13.00 6.48 0.77
CA GLN A 125 14.12 7.31 1.21
C GLN A 125 13.64 8.39 2.19
N MET A 126 14.18 8.39 3.41
CA MET A 126 13.75 9.26 4.51
C MET A 126 14.48 10.62 4.48
N SER A 127 14.36 11.34 3.36
CA SER A 127 14.90 12.68 3.14
C SER A 127 13.80 13.66 2.77
N ASP A 128 14.11 14.93 2.75
CA ASP A 128 13.26 16.04 2.27
C ASP A 128 11.78 15.91 2.67
N GLU A 129 10.87 15.82 1.69
CA GLU A 129 9.44 15.77 1.94
C GLU A 129 9.01 14.51 2.70
N ASN A 130 9.58 13.35 2.40
CA ASN A 130 9.25 12.11 3.12
C ASN A 130 9.57 12.24 4.60
N ARG A 131 10.74 12.81 4.94
CA ARG A 131 11.11 13.08 6.33
C ARG A 131 10.10 14.03 7.00
N THR A 132 9.66 15.08 6.30
CA THR A 132 8.70 16.03 6.80
C THR A 132 7.34 15.37 7.04
N ILE A 133 6.83 14.61 6.06
CA ILE A 133 5.57 13.85 6.15
C ILE A 133 5.62 12.87 7.33
N VAL A 134 6.66 12.07 7.41
CA VAL A 134 6.81 11.06 8.48
C VAL A 134 6.94 11.71 9.85
N SER A 135 7.73 12.78 9.98
CA SER A 135 7.88 13.50 11.24
C SER A 135 6.56 14.11 11.73
N ARG A 136 5.81 14.78 10.84
CA ARG A 136 4.50 15.38 11.17
C ARG A 136 3.45 14.29 11.48
N GLY A 137 3.40 13.24 10.67
CA GLY A 137 2.46 12.15 10.86
C GLY A 137 2.67 11.39 12.17
N LEU A 138 3.92 11.12 12.53
CA LEU A 138 4.27 10.51 13.83
C LEU A 138 3.88 11.39 15.01
N ALA A 139 4.11 12.70 14.91
CA ALA A 139 3.75 13.65 15.97
C ALA A 139 2.23 13.74 16.20
N SER A 140 1.43 13.40 15.20
CA SER A 140 -0.05 13.46 15.25
C SER A 140 -0.74 12.10 15.39
N ILE A 141 -0.02 10.97 15.30
CA ILE A 141 -0.59 9.63 15.21
C ILE A 141 -1.55 9.29 16.36
N SER A 142 -1.20 9.64 17.59
CA SER A 142 -2.02 9.42 18.78
C SER A 142 -3.25 10.34 18.89
N ARG A 143 -3.33 11.38 18.06
CA ARG A 143 -4.39 12.38 18.05
C ARG A 143 -5.15 12.42 16.73
N SER A 144 -4.91 11.45 15.86
CA SER A 144 -5.59 11.35 14.56
C SER A 144 -7.08 11.06 14.75
N ASP A 145 -7.89 11.45 13.76
CA ASP A 145 -9.34 11.19 13.78
C ASP A 145 -9.71 9.77 13.30
N PHE A 146 -8.71 8.93 12.98
CA PHE A 146 -8.92 7.61 12.42
C PHE A 146 -9.16 6.58 13.52
N ILE A 147 -10.44 6.28 13.81
CA ILE A 147 -10.86 5.31 14.82
C ILE A 147 -10.20 3.94 14.58
N GLY A 148 -10.17 3.48 13.32
CA GLY A 148 -9.53 2.21 12.96
C GLY A 148 -8.03 2.19 13.22
N LEU A 149 -7.34 3.29 13.02
CA LEU A 149 -5.91 3.39 13.36
C LEU A 149 -5.69 3.28 14.87
N HIS A 150 -6.54 3.92 15.68
CA HIS A 150 -6.46 3.82 17.15
C HIS A 150 -6.72 2.39 17.63
N ALA A 151 -7.71 1.71 17.06
CA ALA A 151 -7.98 0.30 17.36
C ALA A 151 -6.77 -0.59 17.01
N LEU A 152 -6.12 -0.34 15.85
CA LEU A 152 -4.93 -1.08 15.45
C LEU A 152 -3.73 -0.81 16.36
N LEU A 153 -3.51 0.44 16.76
CA LEU A 153 -2.48 0.82 17.72
C LEU A 153 -2.70 0.12 19.07
N HIS A 154 -3.94 0.04 19.52
CA HIS A 154 -4.31 -0.66 20.75
C HIS A 154 -4.00 -2.15 20.67
N GLU A 155 -4.48 -2.85 19.66
CA GLU A 155 -4.23 -4.28 19.45
C GLU A 155 -2.74 -4.62 19.22
N ALA A 156 -2.00 -3.65 18.68
CA ALA A 156 -0.54 -3.77 18.50
C ALA A 156 0.28 -3.45 19.78
N GLY A 157 -0.37 -3.03 20.86
CA GLY A 157 0.28 -2.66 22.13
C GLY A 157 1.09 -1.37 22.05
N LEU A 158 0.63 -0.41 21.24
CA LEU A 158 1.29 0.88 20.98
C LEU A 158 0.53 2.11 21.50
N SER A 159 -0.65 1.94 22.11
CA SER A 159 -1.51 3.06 22.56
C SER A 159 -0.79 4.05 23.51
N ASP A 160 0.00 3.52 24.45
CA ASP A 160 0.68 4.32 25.48
C ASP A 160 2.16 4.56 25.16
N LYS A 161 2.57 4.32 23.91
CA LYS A 161 3.96 4.45 23.48
C LYS A 161 4.12 5.57 22.47
N THR A 162 5.30 6.18 22.47
CA THR A 162 5.69 7.04 21.36
C THR A 162 5.96 6.17 20.15
N VAL A 163 5.10 6.27 19.12
CA VAL A 163 5.26 5.51 17.88
C VAL A 163 6.39 6.11 17.06
N THR A 164 7.29 5.25 16.60
CA THR A 164 8.43 5.61 15.76
C THR A 164 8.27 5.03 14.35
N SER A 165 9.07 5.46 13.37
CA SER A 165 9.11 4.88 12.03
C SER A 165 9.44 3.39 12.05
N VAL A 166 10.29 2.95 12.97
CA VAL A 166 10.60 1.52 13.18
C VAL A 166 9.35 0.73 13.58
N GLN A 167 8.55 1.27 14.51
CA GLN A 167 7.30 0.60 14.90
C GLN A 167 6.25 0.62 13.80
N ILE A 168 6.22 1.67 12.96
CA ILE A 168 5.40 1.62 11.74
C ILE A 168 5.86 0.47 10.85
N GLY A 169 7.13 0.43 10.45
CA GLY A 169 7.64 -0.55 9.48
C GLY A 169 7.58 -2.00 9.99
N PHE A 170 7.86 -2.24 11.28
CA PHE A 170 7.96 -3.61 11.83
C PHE A 170 6.74 -4.06 12.65
N VAL A 171 5.83 -3.16 13.02
CA VAL A 171 4.66 -3.53 13.82
C VAL A 171 3.35 -3.22 13.11
N LEU A 172 3.12 -1.97 12.65
CA LEU A 172 1.84 -1.58 12.04
C LEU A 172 1.72 -2.05 10.59
N ALA A 173 2.71 -1.73 9.76
CA ALA A 173 2.70 -2.06 8.34
C ALA A 173 2.55 -3.58 8.07
N PRO A 174 3.25 -4.49 8.79
CA PRO A 174 3.04 -5.92 8.59
C PRO A 174 1.61 -6.39 8.87
N ARG A 175 0.89 -5.76 9.81
CA ARG A 175 -0.51 -6.09 10.11
C ARG A 175 -1.44 -5.64 8.98
N ILE A 176 -1.24 -4.43 8.48
CA ILE A 176 -1.99 -3.89 7.34
C ILE A 176 -1.72 -4.72 6.08
N ASN A 177 -0.44 -4.99 5.80
CA ASN A 177 -0.02 -5.74 4.62
C ASN A 177 -0.44 -7.22 4.66
N ALA A 178 -0.60 -7.80 5.86
CA ALA A 178 -1.05 -9.19 6.01
C ALA A 178 -2.41 -9.41 5.34
N ALA A 179 -3.32 -8.43 5.40
CA ALA A 179 -4.62 -8.52 4.73
C ALA A 179 -4.48 -8.79 3.23
N GLY A 180 -3.65 -8.03 2.51
CA GLY A 180 -3.40 -8.24 1.09
C GLY A 180 -2.67 -9.55 0.77
N ARG A 181 -1.75 -9.97 1.64
CA ARG A 181 -0.99 -11.22 1.48
C ARG A 181 -1.84 -12.47 1.71
N MET A 182 -2.85 -12.39 2.59
CA MET A 182 -3.73 -13.49 2.99
C MET A 182 -5.10 -13.44 2.28
N GLY A 183 -5.25 -12.63 1.21
CA GLY A 183 -6.46 -12.58 0.39
C GLY A 183 -7.63 -11.76 0.97
N ALA A 184 -7.38 -10.91 1.97
CA ALA A 184 -8.38 -10.08 2.65
C ALA A 184 -8.06 -8.57 2.56
N ALA A 185 -7.59 -8.09 1.40
CA ALA A 185 -7.07 -6.73 1.22
C ALA A 185 -8.07 -5.63 1.61
N ASP A 186 -9.36 -5.81 1.35
CA ASP A 186 -10.42 -4.87 1.71
C ASP A 186 -10.52 -4.62 3.23
N MET A 187 -10.17 -5.61 4.07
CA MET A 187 -10.27 -5.50 5.52
C MET A 187 -9.41 -4.36 6.08
N ALA A 188 -8.21 -4.14 5.52
CA ALA A 188 -7.34 -3.07 5.97
C ALA A 188 -7.90 -1.69 5.60
N ALA A 189 -8.49 -1.55 4.41
CA ALA A 189 -9.17 -0.32 4.01
C ALA A 189 -10.43 -0.09 4.85
N ASP A 190 -11.23 -1.12 5.05
CA ASP A 190 -12.42 -1.07 5.90
C ASP A 190 -12.09 -0.62 7.32
N LEU A 191 -10.98 -1.10 7.89
CA LEU A 191 -10.51 -0.65 9.19
C LEU A 191 -10.20 0.85 9.18
N LEU A 192 -9.38 1.33 8.23
CA LEU A 192 -8.95 2.74 8.18
C LEU A 192 -10.11 3.69 7.85
N LEU A 193 -11.14 3.22 7.16
CA LEU A 193 -12.36 3.97 6.83
C LEU A 193 -13.45 3.84 7.91
N CYS A 194 -13.26 2.95 8.89
CA CYS A 194 -14.28 2.65 9.90
C CYS A 194 -14.55 3.85 10.81
N THR A 195 -15.82 4.14 11.02
CA THR A 195 -16.31 5.17 11.95
C THR A 195 -16.97 4.61 13.21
N ASP A 196 -17.19 3.29 13.26
CA ASP A 196 -17.76 2.58 14.41
C ASP A 196 -16.62 1.99 15.27
N PRO A 197 -16.49 2.38 16.55
CA PRO A 197 -15.44 1.87 17.42
C PRO A 197 -15.46 0.35 17.62
N HIS A 198 -16.64 -0.26 17.79
CA HIS A 198 -16.76 -1.70 18.01
C HIS A 198 -16.36 -2.49 16.76
N ARG A 199 -16.78 -2.03 15.57
CA ARG A 199 -16.36 -2.61 14.30
C ARG A 199 -14.85 -2.45 14.08
N ALA A 200 -14.30 -1.29 14.42
CA ALA A 200 -12.87 -1.02 14.31
C ALA A 200 -12.05 -1.96 15.21
N GLU A 201 -12.46 -2.18 16.46
CA GLU A 201 -11.82 -3.15 17.36
C GLU A 201 -11.86 -4.58 16.81
N HIS A 202 -13.01 -4.98 16.22
CA HIS A 202 -13.13 -6.31 15.60
C HIS A 202 -12.16 -6.46 14.44
N LEU A 203 -12.18 -5.53 13.48
CA LEU A 203 -11.29 -5.54 12.31
C LEU A 203 -9.80 -5.50 12.71
N ALA A 204 -9.44 -4.71 13.73
CA ALA A 204 -8.06 -4.65 14.21
C ALA A 204 -7.59 -6.00 14.79
N ARG A 205 -8.45 -6.71 15.55
CA ARG A 205 -8.16 -8.05 16.05
C ARG A 205 -8.00 -9.06 14.92
N GLU A 206 -8.85 -9.01 13.91
CA GLU A 206 -8.77 -9.88 12.73
C GLU A 206 -7.48 -9.64 11.95
N LEU A 207 -7.10 -8.38 11.70
CA LEU A 207 -5.82 -8.05 11.05
C LEU A 207 -4.61 -8.55 11.86
N CYS A 208 -4.66 -8.41 13.19
CA CYS A 208 -3.61 -8.95 14.05
C CYS A 208 -3.56 -10.50 14.01
N ALA A 209 -4.71 -11.16 13.86
CA ALA A 209 -4.78 -12.62 13.70
C ALA A 209 -4.19 -13.06 12.35
N LEU A 210 -4.59 -12.41 11.25
CA LEU A 210 -4.03 -12.65 9.92
C LEU A 210 -2.51 -12.44 9.88
N ASN A 211 -1.99 -11.43 10.56
CA ASN A 211 -0.53 -11.22 10.63
C ASN A 211 0.18 -12.34 11.39
N ARG A 212 -0.42 -12.89 12.46
CA ARG A 212 0.14 -14.06 13.16
C ARG A 212 0.13 -15.31 12.28
N GLU A 213 -0.95 -15.52 11.53
CA GLU A 213 -1.05 -16.61 10.56
C GLU A 213 0.02 -16.49 9.48
N ARG A 214 0.15 -15.30 8.88
CA ARG A 214 1.21 -15.01 7.91
C ARG A 214 2.61 -15.31 8.47
N GLN A 215 2.88 -14.91 9.72
CA GLN A 215 4.17 -15.19 10.38
C GLN A 215 4.41 -16.67 10.59
N ALA A 216 3.37 -17.45 10.92
CA ALA A 216 3.49 -18.90 11.06
C ALA A 216 3.81 -19.57 9.72
N VAL A 217 3.12 -19.16 8.64
CA VAL A 217 3.38 -19.64 7.27
C VAL A 217 4.80 -19.25 6.83
N GLU A 218 5.23 -18.01 7.09
CA GLU A 218 6.59 -17.55 6.78
C GLU A 218 7.66 -18.39 7.49
N GLN A 219 7.45 -18.71 8.77
CA GLN A 219 8.37 -19.53 9.54
C GLN A 219 8.45 -20.97 9.02
N GLU A 220 7.33 -21.53 8.59
CA GLU A 220 7.30 -22.87 7.96
C GLU A 220 8.06 -22.87 6.63
N ILE A 221 7.79 -21.90 5.74
CA ILE A 221 8.51 -21.74 4.47
C ILE A 221 10.01 -21.56 4.73
N TYR A 222 10.39 -20.73 5.71
CA TYR A 222 11.79 -20.51 6.07
C TYR A 222 12.48 -21.81 6.52
N SER A 223 11.81 -22.62 7.35
CA SER A 223 12.37 -23.91 7.82
C SER A 223 12.59 -24.87 6.66
N GLN A 224 11.61 -25.01 5.77
CA GLN A 224 11.73 -25.84 4.55
C GLN A 224 12.81 -25.34 3.59
N ALA A 225 12.94 -24.02 3.44
CA ALA A 225 14.00 -23.42 2.62
C ALA A 225 15.40 -23.70 3.19
N VAL A 226 15.57 -23.64 4.51
CA VAL A 226 16.84 -23.97 5.17
C VAL A 226 17.17 -25.45 4.94
N GLU A 227 16.21 -26.37 5.08
CA GLU A 227 16.42 -27.79 4.81
C GLU A 227 16.90 -28.02 3.37
N GLN A 228 16.25 -27.40 2.35
CA GLN A 228 16.70 -27.49 0.95
C GLN A 228 18.13 -26.94 0.76
N ILE A 229 18.50 -25.86 1.47
CA ILE A 229 19.86 -25.32 1.41
C ILE A 229 20.88 -26.30 2.01
N GLU A 230 20.54 -26.95 3.11
CA GLU A 230 21.44 -27.92 3.76
C GLU A 230 21.71 -29.14 2.90
N GLU A 231 20.74 -29.56 2.10
CA GLU A 231 20.89 -30.65 1.11
C GLU A 231 21.81 -30.26 -0.07
N THR A 232 21.99 -28.96 -0.34
CA THR A 232 22.86 -28.47 -1.42
C THR A 232 24.34 -28.46 -0.97
N PRO A 233 25.26 -29.08 -1.73
CA PRO A 233 26.70 -29.04 -1.37
C PRO A 233 27.24 -27.62 -1.25
N PRO A 234 28.11 -27.31 -0.28
CA PRO A 234 28.62 -25.95 -0.08
C PRO A 234 29.29 -25.33 -1.30
N GLN A 235 29.86 -26.14 -2.17
CA GLN A 235 30.53 -25.72 -3.40
C GLN A 235 29.53 -25.21 -4.46
N GLU A 236 28.25 -25.57 -4.35
CA GLU A 236 27.17 -25.22 -5.27
C GLU A 236 26.31 -24.08 -4.76
N ARG A 237 26.63 -23.49 -3.59
CA ARG A 237 25.83 -22.42 -2.91
C ARG A 237 26.14 -21.01 -3.39
N SER A 238 26.81 -20.83 -4.54
CA SER A 238 27.08 -19.48 -5.08
C SER A 238 25.82 -18.71 -5.50
N ALA A 239 24.77 -19.43 -5.89
CA ALA A 239 23.43 -18.93 -6.12
C ALA A 239 22.42 -20.02 -5.70
N LEU A 240 21.34 -19.61 -5.05
CA LEU A 240 20.30 -20.52 -4.59
C LEU A 240 18.99 -20.16 -5.25
N VAL A 241 18.33 -21.15 -5.85
CA VAL A 241 16.95 -21.05 -6.30
C VAL A 241 16.16 -22.13 -5.56
N LEU A 242 15.24 -21.70 -4.72
CA LEU A 242 14.43 -22.57 -3.87
C LEU A 242 12.98 -22.49 -4.33
N ALA A 243 12.29 -23.61 -4.33
CA ALA A 243 10.91 -23.70 -4.75
C ALA A 243 10.17 -24.83 -4.01
N SER A 244 8.88 -24.65 -3.82
CA SER A 244 7.97 -25.70 -3.39
C SER A 244 6.55 -25.38 -3.86
N ASP A 245 5.82 -26.39 -4.30
CA ASP A 245 4.41 -26.27 -4.70
C ASP A 245 3.47 -25.96 -3.51
N THR A 246 3.98 -26.16 -2.28
CA THR A 246 3.21 -25.91 -1.04
C THR A 246 3.43 -24.52 -0.49
N TRP A 247 4.38 -23.74 -1.02
CA TRP A 247 4.66 -22.41 -0.49
C TRP A 247 3.61 -21.38 -0.89
N HIS A 248 3.13 -20.65 0.11
CA HIS A 248 2.09 -19.64 -0.09
C HIS A 248 2.63 -18.45 -0.88
N GLN A 249 2.11 -18.20 -2.10
CA GLN A 249 2.58 -17.16 -3.02
C GLN A 249 2.58 -15.75 -2.42
N GLY A 250 1.61 -15.43 -1.57
CA GLY A 250 1.54 -14.12 -0.91
C GLY A 250 2.58 -13.90 0.19
N VAL A 251 3.30 -14.97 0.60
CA VAL A 251 4.23 -14.94 1.76
C VAL A 251 5.67 -15.19 1.35
N VAL A 252 5.91 -15.99 0.29
CA VAL A 252 7.24 -16.42 -0.15
C VAL A 252 8.16 -15.28 -0.66
N GLY A 253 7.63 -14.10 -0.96
CA GLY A 253 8.36 -12.96 -1.51
C GLY A 253 8.83 -11.94 -0.50
#